data_f519db529b24b6f241602c15459f0d68
#
_entry.id   f519db529b24b6f241602c15459f0d68
#
_cell.length_a   1.000
_cell.length_b   1.000
_cell.length_c   1.000
_cell.angle_alpha   90.00
_cell.angle_beta   90.00
_cell.angle_gamma   90.00
#
_symmetry.space_group_name_H-M   'P 1'
#
loop_
_entity.id
_entity.type
_entity.pdbx_description
1 polymer ?
#
loop_
_entity_poly.entity_id
_entity_poly.type
_entity_poly.pdbx_seq_one_letter_code
_entity_poly.pdbx_strand_id
1 'polypeptide(L)'
;MKKLSKAYGFFWALKDLNLDLPPGELVALLGPNGAGKTTLLKLIAGLTPPSLGKVELDRMPFSHANGSSRAQIGLLAPAAHLYEDLTVRENLEFFTSLYGWKQDADNISSALASVDLSDRADEFVSTLSSGMKCRLSIAKWALLKPGLLLLDEPYGVLDGSGVDLLEEFLKAHCRKGNLVILASHHVSRVLKICSRAIILHQGRMTFNAPRQQPWPDFDQAFREFLPHGEA
;
A
#
# COMPACT_ATOMS: atom_id res chain seq x y z
N MET A 1 3.15 14.46 -7.35
CA MET A 1 3.63 15.13 -6.11
C MET A 1 4.68 16.15 -6.48
N LYS A 2 4.63 17.36 -5.91
CA LYS A 2 5.55 18.46 -6.26
C LYS A 2 6.12 19.08 -5.00
N LYS A 3 7.46 19.09 -4.86
CA LYS A 3 8.24 19.64 -3.73
C LYS A 3 7.71 19.18 -2.38
N LEU A 4 7.30 17.90 -2.29
CA LEU A 4 6.66 17.34 -1.11
C LEU A 4 7.67 17.18 0.02
N SER A 5 7.39 17.81 1.16
CA SER A 5 8.23 17.73 2.35
C SER A 5 7.39 17.56 3.61
N LYS A 6 7.93 16.83 4.60
CA LYS A 6 7.29 16.62 5.90
C LYS A 6 8.28 16.74 7.02
N ALA A 7 7.97 17.63 7.97
CA ALA A 7 8.70 17.78 9.21
C ALA A 7 7.84 17.36 10.41
N TYR A 8 8.49 16.82 11.43
CA TYR A 8 7.96 16.58 12.77
C TYR A 8 8.86 17.32 13.76
N GLY A 9 8.40 18.46 14.26
CA GLY A 9 9.25 19.39 15.01
C GLY A 9 10.43 19.83 14.14
N PHE A 10 11.65 19.64 14.62
CA PHE A 10 12.88 19.99 13.90
C PHE A 10 13.40 18.89 12.97
N PHE A 11 12.78 17.71 12.97
CA PHE A 11 13.20 16.59 12.15
C PHE A 11 12.43 16.54 10.82
N TRP A 12 13.17 16.57 9.70
CA TRP A 12 12.62 16.40 8.39
C TRP A 12 12.57 14.92 7.99
N ALA A 13 11.37 14.36 8.04
CA ALA A 13 11.13 12.97 7.62
C ALA A 13 11.14 12.80 6.09
N LEU A 14 10.75 13.85 5.36
CA LEU A 14 10.81 13.90 3.89
C LEU A 14 11.25 15.30 3.43
N LYS A 15 12.06 15.36 2.35
CA LYS A 15 12.68 16.59 1.86
C LYS A 15 12.58 16.67 0.34
N ASP A 16 11.78 17.62 -0.17
CA ASP A 16 11.70 18.04 -1.57
C ASP A 16 11.48 16.88 -2.56
N LEU A 17 10.53 16.01 -2.27
CA LEU A 17 10.20 14.89 -3.15
C LEU A 17 9.37 15.38 -4.34
N ASN A 18 9.86 15.06 -5.55
CA ASN A 18 9.15 15.27 -6.79
C ASN A 18 8.92 13.92 -7.45
N LEU A 19 7.66 13.51 -7.61
CA LEU A 19 7.32 12.19 -8.12
C LEU A 19 6.04 12.26 -8.93
N ASP A 20 6.08 11.71 -10.12
CA ASP A 20 4.94 11.48 -11.00
C ASP A 20 4.86 9.99 -11.33
N LEU A 21 3.72 9.37 -11.08
CA LEU A 21 3.49 7.95 -11.27
C LEU A 21 2.29 7.76 -12.19
N PRO A 22 2.46 7.08 -13.31
CA PRO A 22 1.35 6.76 -14.20
C PRO A 22 0.46 5.66 -13.59
N PRO A 23 -0.82 5.59 -14.00
CA PRO A 23 -1.70 4.50 -13.64
C PRO A 23 -1.18 3.15 -14.19
N GLY A 24 -1.60 2.05 -13.55
CA GLY A 24 -1.22 0.69 -13.97
C GLY A 24 0.15 0.23 -13.49
N GLU A 25 0.92 1.05 -12.79
CA GLU A 25 2.23 0.65 -12.24
C GLU A 25 2.10 -0.03 -10.87
N LEU A 26 2.96 -1.04 -10.65
CA LEU A 26 3.29 -1.56 -9.33
C LEU A 26 4.66 -1.00 -8.93
N VAL A 27 4.65 -0.07 -7.99
CA VAL A 27 5.83 0.67 -7.57
C VAL A 27 6.41 0.08 -6.28
N ALA A 28 7.65 -0.36 -6.31
CA ALA A 28 8.41 -0.70 -5.12
C ALA A 28 8.94 0.57 -4.45
N LEU A 29 8.56 0.81 -3.20
CA LEU A 29 9.10 1.88 -2.36
C LEU A 29 10.07 1.28 -1.35
N LEU A 30 11.36 1.41 -1.62
CA LEU A 30 12.44 0.75 -0.91
C LEU A 30 13.26 1.75 -0.08
N GLY A 31 14.05 1.24 0.84
CA GLY A 31 14.94 2.04 1.68
C GLY A 31 15.02 1.49 3.11
N PRO A 32 16.03 1.89 3.88
CA PRO A 32 16.23 1.44 5.26
C PRO A 32 15.10 1.90 6.19
N ASN A 33 15.08 1.36 7.40
CA ASN A 33 14.19 1.82 8.44
C ASN A 33 14.47 3.31 8.74
N GLY A 34 13.40 4.09 8.92
CA GLY A 34 13.53 5.55 9.10
C GLY A 34 13.74 6.36 7.82
N ALA A 35 13.83 5.74 6.64
CA ALA A 35 14.00 6.46 5.37
C ALA A 35 12.84 7.38 4.98
N GLY A 36 11.66 7.23 5.59
CA GLY A 36 10.48 8.05 5.32
C GLY A 36 9.37 7.31 4.55
N LYS A 37 9.49 6.00 4.28
CA LYS A 37 8.51 5.20 3.52
C LYS A 37 7.09 5.33 4.07
N THR A 38 6.87 4.97 5.33
CA THR A 38 5.56 5.09 6.00
C THR A 38 5.04 6.53 6.02
N THR A 39 5.93 7.52 6.19
CA THR A 39 5.55 8.94 6.15
C THR A 39 5.04 9.32 4.76
N LEU A 40 5.72 8.88 3.70
CA LEU A 40 5.29 9.11 2.33
C LEU A 40 3.92 8.49 2.07
N LEU A 41 3.71 7.22 2.45
CA LEU A 41 2.41 6.55 2.31
C LEU A 41 1.30 7.30 3.06
N LYS A 42 1.56 7.76 4.31
CA LYS A 42 0.58 8.54 5.09
C LYS A 42 0.24 9.88 4.45
N LEU A 43 1.19 10.56 3.82
CA LEU A 43 0.94 11.80 3.07
C LEU A 43 0.08 11.54 1.85
N ILE A 44 0.38 10.49 1.07
CA ILE A 44 -0.40 10.11 -0.12
C ILE A 44 -1.82 9.67 0.28
N ALA A 45 -1.95 8.91 1.39
CA ALA A 45 -3.26 8.51 1.92
C ALA A 45 -4.08 9.68 2.51
N GLY A 46 -3.48 10.86 2.64
CA GLY A 46 -4.13 12.00 3.29
C GLY A 46 -4.36 11.84 4.79
N LEU A 47 -3.61 10.96 5.44
CA LEU A 47 -3.65 10.76 6.89
C LEU A 47 -2.88 11.83 7.66
N THR A 48 -1.97 12.51 6.99
CA THR A 48 -1.21 13.64 7.56
C THR A 48 -0.99 14.70 6.47
N PRO A 49 -1.09 16.02 6.80
CA PRO A 49 -0.81 17.07 5.84
C PRO A 49 0.71 17.18 5.59
N PRO A 50 1.12 17.56 4.37
CA PRO A 50 2.50 17.94 4.11
C PRO A 50 2.88 19.21 4.85
N SER A 51 4.16 19.40 5.18
CA SER A 51 4.70 20.66 5.69
C SER A 51 4.95 21.66 4.56
N LEU A 52 5.40 21.16 3.40
CA LEU A 52 5.59 21.94 2.17
C LEU A 52 5.18 21.08 0.96
N GLY A 53 4.86 21.74 -0.14
CA GLY A 53 4.48 21.07 -1.38
C GLY A 53 3.04 20.53 -1.36
N LYS A 54 2.73 19.65 -2.31
CA LYS A 54 1.39 19.08 -2.46
C LYS A 54 1.40 17.68 -3.05
N VAL A 55 0.38 16.91 -2.70
CA VAL A 55 -0.01 15.68 -3.38
C VAL A 55 -1.13 16.03 -4.36
N GLU A 56 -1.06 15.49 -5.57
CA GLU A 56 -2.10 15.58 -6.59
C GLU A 56 -2.49 14.16 -7.01
N LEU A 57 -3.79 13.87 -7.10
CA LEU A 57 -4.35 12.66 -7.67
C LEU A 57 -5.10 13.09 -8.95
N ASP A 58 -4.82 12.46 -10.09
CA ASP A 58 -5.38 12.81 -11.39
C ASP A 58 -5.27 14.31 -11.73
N ARG A 59 -4.11 14.90 -11.41
CA ARG A 59 -3.81 16.34 -11.57
C ARG A 59 -4.68 17.29 -10.72
N MET A 60 -5.55 16.75 -9.87
CA MET A 60 -6.34 17.52 -8.92
C MET A 60 -5.62 17.56 -7.57
N PRO A 61 -5.54 18.72 -6.91
CA PRO A 61 -4.96 18.79 -5.57
C PRO A 61 -5.70 17.86 -4.63
N PHE A 62 -4.96 16.96 -3.98
CA PHE A 62 -5.52 16.10 -2.96
C PHE A 62 -5.80 16.94 -1.71
N SER A 63 -7.07 17.15 -1.44
CA SER A 63 -7.51 17.87 -0.24
C SER A 63 -7.93 16.89 0.85
N HIS A 64 -7.39 17.07 2.05
CA HIS A 64 -7.79 16.29 3.25
C HIS A 64 -9.30 16.43 3.55
N ALA A 65 -9.95 17.46 3.05
CA ALA A 65 -11.37 17.73 3.26
C ALA A 65 -12.30 17.00 2.26
N ASN A 66 -11.77 16.43 1.17
CA ASN A 66 -12.60 15.87 0.11
C ASN A 66 -12.76 14.36 0.27
N GLY A 67 -13.91 13.91 0.79
CA GLY A 67 -14.22 12.49 1.02
C GLY A 67 -14.19 11.64 -0.26
N SER A 68 -14.59 12.18 -1.40
CA SER A 68 -14.59 11.45 -2.68
C SER A 68 -13.18 11.06 -3.15
N SER A 69 -12.19 11.92 -2.95
CA SER A 69 -10.79 11.63 -3.27
C SER A 69 -10.20 10.54 -2.36
N ARG A 70 -10.62 10.50 -1.08
CA ARG A 70 -10.19 9.46 -0.15
C ARG A 70 -10.75 8.08 -0.49
N ALA A 71 -11.97 8.03 -1.00
CA ALA A 71 -12.58 6.77 -1.42
C ALA A 71 -11.82 6.07 -2.56
N GLN A 72 -10.97 6.81 -3.29
CA GLN A 72 -10.12 6.26 -4.34
C GLN A 72 -8.80 5.68 -3.83
N ILE A 73 -8.48 5.83 -2.54
CA ILE A 73 -7.22 5.39 -1.96
C ILE A 73 -7.45 4.28 -0.94
N GLY A 74 -6.87 3.11 -1.19
CA GLY A 74 -6.78 2.02 -0.24
C GLY A 74 -5.43 2.06 0.50
N LEU A 75 -5.44 1.79 1.81
CA LEU A 75 -4.24 1.62 2.60
C LEU A 75 -4.28 0.29 3.33
N LEU A 76 -3.27 -0.55 3.09
CA LEU A 76 -2.99 -1.75 3.84
C LEU A 76 -1.72 -1.51 4.65
N ALA A 77 -1.88 -1.37 5.95
CA ALA A 77 -0.82 -1.15 6.91
C ALA A 77 -0.80 -2.29 7.94
N PRO A 78 0.26 -2.44 8.74
CA PRO A 78 0.35 -3.50 9.76
C PRO A 78 -0.83 -3.52 10.74
N ALA A 79 -1.36 -2.34 11.10
CA ALA A 79 -2.69 -2.23 11.71
C ALA A 79 -3.72 -2.30 10.58
N ALA A 80 -4.36 -3.45 10.41
CA ALA A 80 -5.23 -3.74 9.26
C ALA A 80 -6.45 -2.81 9.11
N HIS A 81 -6.66 -1.88 10.04
CA HIS A 81 -7.82 -0.98 10.10
C HIS A 81 -9.15 -1.71 9.91
N LEU A 82 -9.28 -2.83 10.60
CA LEU A 82 -10.50 -3.64 10.68
C LEU A 82 -11.18 -3.40 12.04
N TYR A 83 -12.48 -3.58 12.08
CA TYR A 83 -13.26 -3.50 13.33
C TYR A 83 -13.22 -4.86 14.01
N GLU A 84 -12.53 -4.95 15.14
CA GLU A 84 -12.30 -6.21 15.85
C GLU A 84 -13.56 -6.78 16.50
N ASP A 85 -14.51 -5.90 16.84
CA ASP A 85 -15.80 -6.25 17.44
C ASP A 85 -16.88 -6.65 16.42
N LEU A 86 -16.55 -6.63 15.13
CA LEU A 86 -17.40 -7.12 14.05
C LEU A 86 -16.90 -8.48 13.57
N THR A 87 -17.81 -9.30 13.03
CA THR A 87 -17.45 -10.53 12.34
C THR A 87 -16.72 -10.21 11.02
N VAL A 88 -16.10 -11.22 10.44
CA VAL A 88 -15.42 -11.15 9.15
C VAL A 88 -16.37 -10.65 8.05
N ARG A 89 -17.60 -11.18 8.00
CA ARG A 89 -18.66 -10.77 7.08
C ARG A 89 -19.09 -9.33 7.34
N GLU A 90 -19.43 -8.99 8.57
CA GLU A 90 -19.90 -7.66 8.96
C GLU A 90 -18.85 -6.58 8.67
N ASN A 91 -17.56 -6.89 8.79
CA ASN A 91 -16.49 -5.96 8.37
C ASN A 91 -16.59 -5.59 6.88
N LEU A 92 -16.77 -6.58 6.01
CA LEU A 92 -16.90 -6.33 4.58
C LEU A 92 -18.19 -5.56 4.26
N GLU A 93 -19.30 -5.92 4.87
CA GLU A 93 -20.60 -5.23 4.74
C GLU A 93 -20.48 -3.77 5.19
N PHE A 94 -19.86 -3.55 6.34
CA PHE A 94 -19.64 -2.20 6.88
C PHE A 94 -18.82 -1.33 5.92
N PHE A 95 -17.66 -1.82 5.47
CA PHE A 95 -16.81 -1.04 4.55
C PHE A 95 -17.50 -0.78 3.22
N THR A 96 -18.17 -1.76 2.63
CA THR A 96 -18.89 -1.56 1.38
C THR A 96 -20.03 -0.55 1.52
N SER A 97 -20.74 -0.56 2.64
CA SER A 97 -21.79 0.42 2.94
C SER A 97 -21.24 1.85 3.08
N LEU A 98 -20.06 2.02 3.72
CA LEU A 98 -19.39 3.33 3.83
C LEU A 98 -19.03 3.94 2.46
N TYR A 99 -18.77 3.09 1.47
CA TYR A 99 -18.47 3.52 0.10
C TYR A 99 -19.75 3.68 -0.75
N GLY A 100 -20.94 3.54 -0.14
CA GLY A 100 -22.24 3.67 -0.81
C GLY A 100 -22.56 2.51 -1.76
N TRP A 101 -21.86 1.40 -1.64
CA TRP A 101 -22.05 0.22 -2.48
C TRP A 101 -22.99 -0.76 -1.79
N LYS A 102 -24.16 -1.00 -2.40
CA LYS A 102 -24.98 -2.14 -2.01
C LYS A 102 -24.32 -3.40 -2.58
N GLN A 103 -23.56 -4.09 -1.74
CA GLN A 103 -23.09 -5.43 -2.07
C GLN A 103 -24.18 -6.43 -1.74
N ASP A 104 -24.43 -7.37 -2.64
CA ASP A 104 -25.21 -8.54 -2.31
C ASP A 104 -24.35 -9.55 -1.52
N ALA A 105 -25.00 -10.48 -0.86
CA ALA A 105 -24.35 -11.49 -0.03
C ALA A 105 -23.38 -12.38 -0.87
N ASP A 106 -23.67 -12.56 -2.17
CA ASP A 106 -22.87 -13.40 -3.08
C ASP A 106 -21.50 -12.77 -3.37
N ASN A 107 -21.44 -11.44 -3.54
CA ASN A 107 -20.18 -10.72 -3.71
C ASN A 107 -19.27 -10.82 -2.49
N ILE A 108 -19.84 -10.70 -1.29
CA ILE A 108 -19.10 -10.82 -0.02
C ILE A 108 -18.60 -12.26 0.15
N SER A 109 -19.48 -13.24 -0.08
CA SER A 109 -19.11 -14.67 0.00
C SER A 109 -18.01 -15.02 -0.99
N SER A 110 -18.08 -14.53 -2.23
CA SER A 110 -17.05 -14.72 -3.24
C SER A 110 -15.72 -14.06 -2.87
N ALA A 111 -15.76 -12.87 -2.25
CA ALA A 111 -14.56 -12.20 -1.78
C ALA A 111 -13.89 -12.98 -0.63
N LEU A 112 -14.67 -13.51 0.32
CA LEU A 112 -14.15 -14.35 1.40
C LEU A 112 -13.56 -15.66 0.87
N ALA A 113 -14.21 -16.29 -0.09
CA ALA A 113 -13.71 -17.52 -0.73
C ALA A 113 -12.36 -17.27 -1.42
N SER A 114 -12.19 -16.11 -2.06
CA SER A 114 -10.94 -15.77 -2.76
C SER A 114 -9.71 -15.59 -1.86
N VAL A 115 -9.92 -15.50 -0.55
CA VAL A 115 -8.87 -15.31 0.45
C VAL A 115 -8.84 -16.42 1.52
N ASP A 116 -9.55 -17.54 1.29
CA ASP A 116 -9.66 -18.70 2.20
C ASP A 116 -10.23 -18.33 3.59
N LEU A 117 -11.26 -17.48 3.63
CA LEU A 117 -11.93 -17.08 4.87
C LEU A 117 -13.44 -17.41 4.93
N SER A 118 -13.93 -18.25 4.00
CA SER A 118 -15.37 -18.61 3.95
C SER A 118 -15.86 -19.25 5.25
N ASP A 119 -15.09 -20.20 5.80
CA ASP A 119 -15.47 -20.95 7.00
C ASP A 119 -15.40 -20.12 8.28
N ARG A 120 -14.87 -18.90 8.19
CA ARG A 120 -14.71 -17.98 9.32
C ARG A 120 -15.56 -16.72 9.18
N ALA A 121 -16.50 -16.73 8.22
CA ALA A 121 -17.30 -15.55 7.89
C ALA A 121 -18.02 -14.94 9.11
N ASP A 122 -18.46 -15.78 10.03
CA ASP A 122 -19.25 -15.40 11.20
C ASP A 122 -18.41 -15.36 12.50
N GLU A 123 -17.07 -15.53 12.40
CA GLU A 123 -16.14 -15.31 13.52
C GLU A 123 -15.81 -13.81 13.69
N PHE A 124 -15.58 -13.39 14.93
CA PHE A 124 -15.11 -12.02 15.20
C PHE A 124 -13.69 -11.81 14.68
N VAL A 125 -13.42 -10.62 14.12
CA VAL A 125 -12.09 -10.27 13.62
C VAL A 125 -11.03 -10.27 14.72
N SER A 126 -11.40 -10.01 15.98
CA SER A 126 -10.52 -10.11 17.15
C SER A 126 -9.87 -11.49 17.30
N THR A 127 -10.55 -12.57 16.87
CA THR A 127 -10.05 -13.96 16.99
C THR A 127 -9.09 -14.37 15.86
N LEU A 128 -9.00 -13.56 14.79
CA LEU A 128 -8.17 -13.87 13.64
C LEU A 128 -6.68 -13.63 13.93
N SER A 129 -5.82 -14.49 13.34
CA SER A 129 -4.37 -14.23 13.29
C SER A 129 -4.06 -12.98 12.45
N SER A 130 -2.86 -12.42 12.61
CA SER A 130 -2.40 -11.27 11.81
C SER A 130 -2.41 -11.56 10.30
N GLY A 131 -2.05 -12.78 9.90
CA GLY A 131 -2.10 -13.23 8.51
C GLY A 131 -3.54 -13.27 7.98
N MET A 132 -4.50 -13.78 8.76
CA MET A 132 -5.92 -13.80 8.40
C MET A 132 -6.52 -12.38 8.33
N LYS A 133 -6.14 -11.47 9.24
CA LYS A 133 -6.52 -10.05 9.18
C LYS A 133 -5.98 -9.39 7.91
N CYS A 134 -4.76 -9.74 7.48
CA CYS A 134 -4.20 -9.29 6.21
C CYS A 134 -5.01 -9.82 5.01
N ARG A 135 -5.36 -11.13 4.98
CA ARG A 135 -6.22 -11.73 3.96
C ARG A 135 -7.61 -11.05 3.90
N LEU A 136 -8.23 -10.78 5.03
CA LEU A 136 -9.49 -10.03 5.08
C LEU A 136 -9.34 -8.62 4.51
N SER A 137 -8.21 -7.95 4.77
CA SER A 137 -7.92 -6.65 4.16
C SER A 137 -7.76 -6.74 2.64
N ILE A 138 -7.19 -7.83 2.10
CA ILE A 138 -7.14 -8.08 0.65
C ILE A 138 -8.57 -8.23 0.10
N ALA A 139 -9.44 -9.03 0.74
CA ALA A 139 -10.84 -9.18 0.34
C ALA A 139 -11.58 -7.82 0.34
N LYS A 140 -11.38 -7.00 1.37
CA LYS A 140 -11.91 -5.64 1.44
C LYS A 140 -11.52 -4.82 0.23
N TRP A 141 -10.24 -4.77 -0.12
CA TRP A 141 -9.76 -3.97 -1.25
C TRP A 141 -10.14 -4.57 -2.61
N ALA A 142 -10.30 -5.89 -2.70
CA ALA A 142 -10.86 -6.54 -3.89
C ALA A 142 -12.30 -6.12 -4.16
N LEU A 143 -13.11 -5.90 -3.11
CA LEU A 143 -14.48 -5.38 -3.21
C LEU A 143 -14.49 -3.89 -3.52
N LEU A 144 -13.72 -3.07 -2.78
CA LEU A 144 -13.75 -1.60 -2.87
C LEU A 144 -13.04 -1.04 -4.10
N LYS A 145 -12.13 -1.79 -4.71
CA LYS A 145 -11.44 -1.48 -5.98
C LYS A 145 -10.87 -0.04 -6.06
N PRO A 146 -10.06 0.41 -5.09
CA PRO A 146 -9.51 1.77 -5.12
C PRO A 146 -8.62 1.98 -6.35
N GLY A 147 -8.57 3.20 -6.89
CA GLY A 147 -7.68 3.55 -8.01
C GLY A 147 -6.20 3.59 -7.61
N LEU A 148 -5.92 3.83 -6.32
CA LEU A 148 -4.60 3.81 -5.72
C LEU A 148 -4.59 2.91 -4.49
N LEU A 149 -3.70 1.92 -4.47
CA LEU A 149 -3.51 1.04 -3.32
C LEU A 149 -2.11 1.24 -2.73
N LEU A 150 -2.06 1.54 -1.45
CA LEU A 150 -0.84 1.76 -0.68
C LEU A 150 -0.64 0.59 0.29
N LEU A 151 0.55 0.01 0.31
CA LEU A 151 0.87 -1.10 1.22
C LEU A 151 2.14 -0.76 2.00
N ASP A 152 2.07 -0.92 3.33
CA ASP A 152 3.21 -0.70 4.22
C ASP A 152 3.60 -2.03 4.89
N GLU A 153 4.71 -2.62 4.44
CA GLU A 153 5.29 -3.89 4.92
C GLU A 153 4.31 -5.09 5.00
N PRO A 154 3.53 -5.39 3.96
CA PRO A 154 2.46 -6.39 4.04
C PRO A 154 2.96 -7.83 4.18
N TYR A 155 4.21 -8.12 3.80
CA TYR A 155 4.77 -9.47 3.82
C TYR A 155 5.07 -10.01 5.22
N GLY A 156 5.30 -9.13 6.19
CA GLY A 156 5.77 -9.50 7.53
C GLY A 156 4.81 -10.38 8.35
N VAL A 157 3.54 -10.47 7.93
CA VAL A 157 2.50 -11.21 8.64
C VAL A 157 1.90 -12.37 7.85
N LEU A 158 2.31 -12.54 6.58
CA LEU A 158 1.76 -13.55 5.68
C LEU A 158 2.64 -14.80 5.63
N ASP A 159 2.00 -15.95 5.57
CA ASP A 159 2.62 -17.22 5.17
C ASP A 159 2.86 -17.27 3.64
N GLY A 160 3.49 -18.33 3.15
CA GLY A 160 3.82 -18.49 1.73
C GLY A 160 2.59 -18.36 0.83
N SER A 161 1.48 -19.00 1.17
CA SER A 161 0.24 -18.96 0.39
C SER A 161 -0.43 -17.60 0.44
N GLY A 162 -0.38 -16.92 1.59
CA GLY A 162 -0.87 -15.53 1.73
C GLY A 162 -0.05 -14.53 0.93
N VAL A 163 1.25 -14.75 0.81
CA VAL A 163 2.12 -13.92 -0.04
C VAL A 163 1.77 -14.10 -1.51
N ASP A 164 1.60 -15.33 -2.00
CA ASP A 164 1.25 -15.59 -3.41
C ASP A 164 -0.13 -14.97 -3.75
N LEU A 165 -1.09 -15.09 -2.85
CA LEU A 165 -2.41 -14.47 -2.97
C LEU A 165 -2.31 -12.94 -3.05
N LEU A 166 -1.51 -12.31 -2.19
CA LEU A 166 -1.27 -10.88 -2.22
C LEU A 166 -0.65 -10.45 -3.55
N GLU A 167 0.41 -11.12 -4.00
CA GLU A 167 1.10 -10.78 -5.24
C GLU A 167 0.19 -10.88 -6.48
N GLU A 168 -0.64 -11.94 -6.56
CA GLU A 168 -1.60 -12.10 -7.65
C GLU A 168 -2.69 -11.02 -7.59
N PHE A 169 -3.19 -10.68 -6.39
CA PHE A 169 -4.11 -9.56 -6.22
C PHE A 169 -3.52 -8.24 -6.71
N LEU A 170 -2.27 -7.91 -6.32
CA LEU A 170 -1.60 -6.67 -6.73
C LEU A 170 -1.39 -6.61 -8.25
N LYS A 171 -0.91 -7.70 -8.87
CA LYS A 171 -0.76 -7.79 -10.33
C LYS A 171 -2.10 -7.62 -11.05
N ALA A 172 -3.16 -8.27 -10.56
CA ALA A 172 -4.50 -8.14 -11.13
C ALA A 172 -5.06 -6.72 -10.98
N HIS A 173 -4.75 -6.05 -9.86
CA HIS A 173 -5.15 -4.67 -9.60
C HIS A 173 -4.49 -3.69 -10.58
N CYS A 174 -3.18 -3.83 -10.82
CA CYS A 174 -2.44 -3.02 -11.80
C CYS A 174 -2.90 -3.28 -13.24
N ARG A 175 -3.19 -4.54 -13.63
CA ARG A 175 -3.71 -4.87 -14.97
C ARG A 175 -5.05 -4.17 -15.31
N LYS A 176 -5.80 -3.74 -14.30
CA LYS A 176 -7.03 -2.94 -14.45
C LYS A 176 -6.76 -1.44 -14.59
N GLY A 177 -5.50 -1.03 -14.67
CA GLY A 177 -5.10 0.38 -14.77
C GLY A 177 -4.95 1.09 -13.43
N ASN A 178 -5.04 0.40 -12.30
CA ASN A 178 -4.88 1.00 -10.97
C ASN A 178 -3.39 1.10 -10.59
N LEU A 179 -3.05 2.06 -9.74
CA LEU A 179 -1.70 2.26 -9.23
C LEU A 179 -1.52 1.57 -7.88
N VAL A 180 -0.40 0.87 -7.71
CA VAL A 180 0.01 0.28 -6.43
C VAL A 180 1.34 0.85 -5.98
N ILE A 181 1.47 1.24 -4.71
CA ILE A 181 2.75 1.60 -4.08
C ILE A 181 2.96 0.65 -2.90
N LEU A 182 3.99 -0.17 -3.00
CA LEU A 182 4.34 -1.21 -2.03
C LEU A 182 5.65 -0.85 -1.33
N ALA A 183 5.57 -0.42 -0.07
CA ALA A 183 6.74 -0.25 0.78
C ALA A 183 7.12 -1.60 1.41
N SER A 184 8.38 -2.01 1.25
CA SER A 184 8.89 -3.23 1.83
C SER A 184 10.41 -3.22 1.98
N HIS A 185 10.91 -3.99 2.96
CA HIS A 185 12.32 -4.33 3.10
C HIS A 185 12.67 -5.66 2.41
N HIS A 186 11.69 -6.45 1.95
CA HIS A 186 11.88 -7.67 1.18
C HIS A 186 12.21 -7.38 -0.30
N VAL A 187 13.37 -6.77 -0.53
CA VAL A 187 13.78 -6.19 -1.83
C VAL A 187 13.68 -7.18 -2.97
N SER A 188 14.34 -8.35 -2.84
CA SER A 188 14.40 -9.36 -3.91
C SER A 188 13.02 -9.88 -4.33
N ARG A 189 12.06 -9.92 -3.41
CA ARG A 189 10.69 -10.34 -3.69
C ARG A 189 9.92 -9.25 -4.44
N VAL A 190 9.93 -8.03 -3.92
CA VAL A 190 9.20 -6.91 -4.53
C VAL A 190 9.70 -6.61 -5.94
N LEU A 191 11.01 -6.69 -6.16
CA LEU A 191 11.61 -6.47 -7.48
C LEU A 191 11.16 -7.49 -8.55
N LYS A 192 10.72 -8.69 -8.15
CA LYS A 192 10.18 -9.67 -9.10
C LYS A 192 8.84 -9.24 -9.71
N ILE A 193 8.03 -8.51 -8.95
CA ILE A 193 6.66 -8.17 -9.34
C ILE A 193 6.46 -6.70 -9.73
N CYS A 194 7.33 -5.77 -9.29
CA CYS A 194 7.16 -4.35 -9.56
C CYS A 194 7.53 -3.96 -11.00
N SER A 195 6.92 -2.89 -11.49
CA SER A 195 7.21 -2.26 -12.78
C SER A 195 8.09 -1.00 -12.64
N ARG A 196 8.26 -0.49 -11.40
CA ARG A 196 9.10 0.66 -11.05
C ARG A 196 9.69 0.45 -9.67
N ALA A 197 10.92 0.91 -9.46
CA ALA A 197 11.53 0.97 -8.14
C ALA A 197 11.90 2.41 -7.77
N ILE A 198 11.65 2.74 -6.50
CA ILE A 198 12.00 4.01 -5.86
C ILE A 198 12.79 3.68 -4.60
N ILE A 199 13.93 4.34 -4.39
CA ILE A 199 14.70 4.23 -3.15
C ILE A 199 14.59 5.55 -2.40
N LEU A 200 14.18 5.47 -1.13
CA LEU A 200 14.27 6.57 -0.19
C LEU A 200 15.44 6.37 0.76
N HIS A 201 16.20 7.43 0.99
CA HIS A 201 17.25 7.49 2.00
C HIS A 201 17.24 8.85 2.71
N GLN A 202 17.19 8.84 4.06
CA GLN A 202 17.17 10.06 4.89
C GLN A 202 16.15 11.11 4.43
N GLY A 203 14.95 10.65 4.03
CA GLY A 203 13.86 11.49 3.58
C GLY A 203 14.00 12.05 2.16
N ARG A 204 14.99 11.61 1.38
CA ARG A 204 15.19 12.01 -0.03
C ARG A 204 15.01 10.81 -0.95
N MET A 205 14.58 11.06 -2.17
CA MET A 205 14.53 10.06 -3.23
C MET A 205 15.90 10.02 -3.92
N THR A 206 16.57 8.88 -3.83
CA THR A 206 17.92 8.68 -4.37
C THR A 206 17.90 7.87 -5.67
N PHE A 207 16.82 7.12 -5.89
CA PHE A 207 16.61 6.34 -7.11
C PHE A 207 15.14 6.37 -7.50
N ASN A 208 14.85 6.45 -8.79
CA ASN A 208 13.53 6.29 -9.38
C ASN A 208 13.67 5.85 -10.84
N ALA A 209 13.36 4.61 -11.14
CA ALA A 209 13.40 4.09 -12.51
C ALA A 209 12.28 3.09 -12.78
N PRO A 210 11.73 3.08 -14.01
CA PRO A 210 10.90 1.98 -14.48
C PRO A 210 11.75 0.71 -14.62
N ARG A 211 11.07 -0.45 -14.62
CA ARG A 211 11.73 -1.74 -14.76
C ARG A 211 12.40 -1.87 -16.12
N GLN A 212 13.71 -2.06 -16.09
CA GLN A 212 14.49 -2.57 -17.20
C GLN A 212 15.14 -3.88 -16.73
N GLN A 213 15.39 -4.83 -17.60
CA GLN A 213 16.08 -6.07 -17.24
C GLN A 213 17.42 -6.13 -17.97
N PRO A 214 18.54 -6.30 -17.24
CA PRO A 214 18.68 -6.21 -15.79
C PRO A 214 18.29 -4.84 -15.26
N TRP A 215 17.96 -4.70 -13.96
CA TRP A 215 17.69 -3.40 -13.33
C TRP A 215 18.96 -2.52 -13.46
N PRO A 216 18.92 -1.39 -14.21
CA PRO A 216 20.10 -0.56 -14.33
C PRO A 216 20.43 0.06 -12.98
N ASP A 217 21.70 -0.05 -12.59
CA ASP A 217 22.29 0.59 -11.41
C ASP A 217 21.57 0.37 -10.06
N PHE A 218 20.54 -0.52 -10.02
CA PHE A 218 19.76 -0.76 -8.81
C PHE A 218 20.62 -1.35 -7.69
N ASP A 219 21.43 -2.38 -7.99
CA ASP A 219 22.29 -3.03 -6.99
C ASP A 219 23.34 -2.06 -6.45
N GLN A 220 23.88 -1.18 -7.29
CA GLN A 220 24.81 -0.14 -6.86
C GLN A 220 24.08 0.88 -5.98
N ALA A 221 22.97 1.47 -6.45
CA ALA A 221 22.18 2.45 -5.71
C ALA A 221 21.65 1.90 -4.39
N PHE A 222 21.32 0.59 -4.34
CA PHE A 222 20.83 -0.04 -3.13
C PHE A 222 21.95 -0.35 -2.13
N ARG A 223 23.13 -0.81 -2.60
CA ARG A 223 24.29 -1.10 -1.74
C ARG A 223 24.85 0.14 -1.06
N GLU A 224 24.78 1.30 -1.70
CA GLU A 224 25.21 2.58 -1.10
C GLU A 224 24.41 2.96 0.15
N PHE A 225 23.21 2.37 0.34
CA PHE A 225 22.28 2.69 1.41
C PHE A 225 22.03 1.55 2.40
N LEU A 226 22.63 0.36 2.17
CA LEU A 226 22.63 -0.69 3.17
C LEU A 226 23.66 -0.35 4.27
N PRO A 227 23.30 -0.49 5.55
CA PRO A 227 24.31 -0.47 6.59
C PRO A 227 25.31 -1.60 6.32
N HIS A 228 26.62 -1.29 6.40
CA HIS A 228 27.67 -2.28 6.25
C HIS A 228 27.47 -3.42 7.26
N GLY A 229 26.95 -4.56 6.83
CA GLY A 229 26.75 -5.75 7.67
C GLY A 229 25.51 -6.59 7.39
N GLU A 230 24.59 -6.18 6.55
CA GLU A 230 23.42 -7.00 6.16
C GLU A 230 23.49 -7.30 4.64
N ALA A 231 24.32 -8.28 4.28
CA ALA A 231 24.37 -8.90 2.95
C ALA A 231 23.96 -10.37 3.05
#